data_dab56b74812cbe9b1e6d80eff382b552
#
_entry.id   dab56b74812cbe9b1e6d80eff382b552
#
_cell.length_a   1.000
_cell.length_b   1.000
_cell.length_c   1.000
_cell.angle_alpha   90.00
_cell.angle_beta   90.00
_cell.angle_gamma   90.00
#
_symmetry.space_group_name_H-M   'P 1'
#
loop_
_entity.id
_entity.type
_entity.pdbx_description
1 polymer ?
#
loop_
_entity_poly.entity_id
_entity_poly.type
_entity_poly.pdbx_seq_one_letter_code
_entity_poly.pdbx_strand_id
1 'polypeptide(L)'
;ENPHQYEYQGKWEEAQIIREEIKVRGRKTSLVEEVRITRHGPILTKLTPAGSGNASTTGQNGAQAEEAELPLALRWTGLQQCNIISAVEKLNRATNWEEFKAALRDWDVPPQNMIYGDKKGNIGYVMAGAIPIRAKGQNLLPSPGWTGEYEWTGFIPFEELPQIYNPDQHFIVTANNRVVDDDYPHYITNEWLNGYRAQRIRDLLTSKGKLAPADMAKIQGDQYALPAVEIVPHILKIQSNVALEKAALNVLRVWNYILAPESAAAAIYATFLHKLEVIVFGAMFGDDETLIHDYLGRGATILALTNGYASRSKPLLIRLMNERDDSWFVDSAIPNGPGSWDSALASAFTAAVEELREKFGDEITRWQYGKIHTLTYNHVLGMVKPLEKVFNRGPYPLGGDIDTVNMGASAHHQPEVVIVVPSYRQIVNLADIKNSLSGHAPGQSGHTASKHYADFIKPWLNVEHHPMLFERSMIEANAEGTLNMTPAL
;
A
#
# COMPACT_ATOMS: atom_id res chain seq x y z
N GLU A 1 -28.10 -30.60 -9.32
CA GLU A 1 -27.62 -29.99 -10.57
C GLU A 1 -26.14 -30.29 -10.71
N ASN A 2 -25.60 -30.24 -11.94
CA ASN A 2 -24.23 -30.66 -12.20
C ASN A 2 -23.22 -29.58 -11.69
N PRO A 3 -22.38 -29.88 -10.68
CA PRO A 3 -21.45 -28.90 -10.11
C PRO A 3 -20.27 -28.50 -11.06
N HIS A 4 -20.19 -29.16 -12.22
CA HIS A 4 -19.16 -28.90 -13.22
C HIS A 4 -19.67 -28.03 -14.38
N GLN A 5 -20.92 -27.56 -14.31
CA GLN A 5 -21.50 -26.67 -15.31
C GLN A 5 -21.78 -25.29 -14.71
N TYR A 6 -21.73 -24.27 -15.54
CA TYR A 6 -22.11 -22.90 -15.21
C TYR A 6 -22.95 -22.29 -16.34
N GLU A 7 -23.81 -21.38 -15.98
CA GLU A 7 -24.66 -20.68 -16.94
C GLU A 7 -23.91 -19.52 -17.62
N TYR A 8 -24.09 -19.39 -18.94
CA TYR A 8 -23.66 -18.23 -19.71
C TYR A 8 -24.66 -17.93 -20.84
N GLN A 9 -25.24 -16.73 -20.83
CA GLN A 9 -26.24 -16.26 -21.81
C GLN A 9 -27.38 -17.26 -22.03
N GLY A 10 -27.91 -17.81 -20.94
CA GLY A 10 -29.01 -18.78 -20.96
C GLY A 10 -28.61 -20.19 -21.43
N LYS A 11 -27.32 -20.49 -21.55
CA LYS A 11 -26.81 -21.83 -21.90
C LYS A 11 -25.91 -22.35 -20.80
N TRP A 12 -25.96 -23.66 -20.58
CA TRP A 12 -25.05 -24.36 -19.67
C TRP A 12 -23.76 -24.74 -20.39
N GLU A 13 -22.62 -24.31 -19.85
CA GLU A 13 -21.28 -24.63 -20.34
C GLU A 13 -20.55 -25.49 -19.33
N GLU A 14 -19.69 -26.41 -19.82
CA GLU A 14 -18.85 -27.24 -18.96
C GLU A 14 -17.64 -26.45 -18.44
N ALA A 15 -17.39 -26.51 -17.14
CA ALA A 15 -16.16 -26.03 -16.56
C ALA A 15 -15.00 -26.99 -16.86
N GLN A 16 -13.82 -26.45 -17.12
CA GLN A 16 -12.61 -27.24 -17.13
C GLN A 16 -12.27 -27.69 -15.70
N ILE A 17 -12.07 -28.99 -15.51
CA ILE A 17 -11.74 -29.57 -14.21
C ILE A 17 -10.28 -30.01 -14.21
N ILE A 18 -9.49 -29.43 -13.30
CA ILE A 18 -8.12 -29.88 -13.02
C ILE A 18 -8.09 -30.52 -11.65
N ARG A 19 -7.60 -31.75 -11.57
CA ARG A 19 -7.44 -32.46 -10.30
C ARG A 19 -6.00 -32.47 -9.89
N GLU A 20 -5.69 -31.77 -8.79
CA GLU A 20 -4.35 -31.64 -8.24
C GLU A 20 -4.19 -32.61 -7.06
N GLU A 21 -3.25 -33.55 -7.21
CA GLU A 21 -2.91 -34.51 -6.17
C GLU A 21 -1.79 -33.95 -5.28
N ILE A 22 -2.10 -33.63 -4.02
CA ILE A 22 -1.17 -33.05 -3.07
C ILE A 22 -0.75 -34.13 -2.06
N LYS A 23 0.53 -34.54 -2.12
CA LYS A 23 1.10 -35.48 -1.14
C LYS A 23 1.44 -34.75 0.15
N VAL A 24 0.80 -35.14 1.24
CA VAL A 24 1.02 -34.53 2.57
C VAL A 24 1.89 -35.45 3.42
N ARG A 25 3.01 -34.94 3.95
CA ARG A 25 3.90 -35.72 4.83
C ARG A 25 3.12 -36.22 6.05
N GLY A 26 3.20 -37.53 6.32
CA GLY A 26 2.52 -38.18 7.42
C GLY A 26 1.08 -38.66 7.12
N ARG A 27 0.56 -38.40 5.93
CA ARG A 27 -0.70 -39.00 5.46
C ARG A 27 -0.44 -40.16 4.51
N LYS A 28 -1.24 -41.22 4.61
CA LYS A 28 -1.16 -42.39 3.72
C LYS A 28 -1.79 -42.13 2.35
N THR A 29 -2.78 -41.24 2.30
CA THR A 29 -3.50 -40.86 1.07
C THR A 29 -3.22 -39.40 0.75
N SER A 30 -3.06 -39.11 -0.54
CA SER A 30 -2.93 -37.73 -1.03
C SER A 30 -4.25 -36.99 -0.82
N LEU A 31 -4.15 -35.67 -0.66
CA LEU A 31 -5.29 -34.78 -0.79
C LEU A 31 -5.49 -34.52 -2.30
N VAL A 32 -6.72 -34.62 -2.77
CA VAL A 32 -7.07 -34.26 -4.15
C VAL A 32 -7.90 -32.99 -4.11
N GLU A 33 -7.36 -31.93 -4.69
CA GLU A 33 -8.09 -30.67 -4.89
C GLU A 33 -8.61 -30.60 -6.32
N GLU A 34 -9.86 -30.16 -6.47
CA GLU A 34 -10.50 -30.00 -7.76
C GLU A 34 -10.61 -28.49 -8.08
N VAL A 35 -9.79 -28.04 -9.03
CA VAL A 35 -9.82 -26.66 -9.53
C VAL A 35 -10.82 -26.59 -10.68
N ARG A 36 -11.88 -25.80 -10.50
CA ARG A 36 -12.90 -25.54 -11.51
C ARG A 36 -12.61 -24.24 -12.22
N ILE A 37 -12.47 -24.27 -13.54
CA ILE A 37 -12.15 -23.11 -14.37
C ILE A 37 -13.29 -22.85 -15.33
N THR A 38 -13.92 -21.69 -15.19
CA THR A 38 -14.95 -21.17 -16.10
C THR A 38 -14.30 -20.34 -17.22
N ARG A 39 -15.09 -19.86 -18.17
CA ARG A 39 -14.64 -18.88 -19.18
C ARG A 39 -14.05 -17.60 -18.56
N HIS A 40 -14.41 -17.27 -17.33
CA HIS A 40 -13.93 -16.12 -16.57
C HIS A 40 -12.73 -16.44 -15.66
N GLY A 41 -12.25 -17.69 -15.67
CA GLY A 41 -11.13 -18.14 -14.89
C GLY A 41 -11.50 -19.07 -13.74
N PRO A 42 -10.54 -19.37 -12.83
CA PRO A 42 -10.75 -20.29 -11.73
C PRO A 42 -11.75 -19.74 -10.69
N ILE A 43 -12.51 -20.67 -10.08
CA ILE A 43 -13.43 -20.36 -8.98
C ILE A 43 -12.63 -20.31 -7.67
N LEU A 44 -12.68 -19.16 -6.97
CA LEU A 44 -11.91 -18.87 -5.76
C LEU A 44 -12.72 -18.94 -4.46
N THR A 45 -14.01 -19.19 -4.48
CA THR A 45 -14.90 -19.09 -3.31
C THR A 45 -14.38 -19.86 -2.10
N LYS A 46 -13.74 -21.00 -2.31
CA LYS A 46 -13.12 -21.81 -1.24
C LYS A 46 -11.82 -21.21 -0.65
N LEU A 47 -11.23 -20.20 -1.31
CA LEU A 47 -9.97 -19.58 -0.88
C LEU A 47 -10.21 -18.30 -0.07
N THR A 48 -11.44 -17.80 -0.06
CA THR A 48 -11.82 -16.66 0.78
C THR A 48 -12.03 -17.15 2.21
N PRO A 49 -11.43 -16.51 3.23
CA PRO A 49 -11.72 -16.85 4.61
C PRO A 49 -13.22 -16.73 4.90
N ALA A 50 -13.79 -17.67 5.61
CA ALA A 50 -15.17 -17.56 6.09
C ALA A 50 -15.30 -16.25 6.88
N GLY A 51 -16.12 -15.32 6.40
CA GLY A 51 -16.28 -13.98 6.97
C GLY A 51 -15.83 -12.81 6.11
N SER A 52 -15.14 -13.05 4.97
CA SER A 52 -14.72 -11.96 4.08
C SER A 52 -15.83 -11.46 3.12
N GLY A 53 -17.05 -11.92 3.27
CA GLY A 53 -18.14 -11.58 2.36
C GLY A 53 -19.57 -11.68 2.92
N ASN A 54 -19.75 -12.05 4.20
CA ASN A 54 -21.09 -12.09 4.76
C ASN A 54 -21.20 -11.22 6.00
N ALA A 55 -21.93 -10.12 5.88
CA ALA A 55 -22.63 -9.55 7.03
C ALA A 55 -23.51 -10.67 7.61
N SER A 56 -23.14 -11.16 8.78
CA SER A 56 -23.94 -12.08 9.57
C SER A 56 -25.26 -11.40 9.92
N THR A 57 -26.29 -11.63 9.12
CA THR A 57 -27.65 -11.44 9.60
C THR A 57 -27.94 -12.55 10.59
N THR A 58 -27.60 -12.33 11.85
CA THR A 58 -28.10 -13.13 12.96
C THR A 58 -29.60 -12.93 13.04
N GLY A 59 -30.33 -13.72 12.27
CA GLY A 59 -31.73 -13.92 12.50
C GLY A 59 -31.92 -14.63 13.86
N GLN A 60 -32.84 -14.12 14.68
CA GLN A 60 -33.16 -14.57 16.04
C GLN A 60 -33.67 -16.00 16.18
N ASN A 61 -33.43 -16.89 15.26
CA ASN A 61 -33.83 -18.30 15.37
C ASN A 61 -32.66 -19.17 14.90
N GLY A 62 -31.93 -19.71 15.83
CA GLY A 62 -30.78 -20.60 15.79
C GLY A 62 -30.75 -21.79 14.79
N ALA A 63 -31.10 -21.56 13.54
CA ALA A 63 -30.83 -22.42 12.42
C ALA A 63 -29.72 -21.72 11.59
N GLN A 64 -28.50 -22.26 11.64
CA GLN A 64 -27.45 -21.96 10.66
C GLN A 64 -27.97 -22.45 9.30
N ALA A 65 -28.66 -21.59 8.55
CA ALA A 65 -28.73 -21.77 7.12
C ALA A 65 -27.28 -21.57 6.60
N GLU A 66 -26.65 -22.62 6.07
CA GLU A 66 -25.54 -22.50 5.16
C GLU A 66 -26.06 -21.68 3.97
N GLU A 67 -25.86 -20.34 4.02
CA GLU A 67 -26.04 -19.51 2.83
C GLU A 67 -25.03 -20.05 1.82
N ALA A 68 -25.54 -20.58 0.71
CA ALA A 68 -24.72 -21.09 -0.36
C ALA A 68 -23.82 -19.94 -0.84
N GLU A 69 -22.54 -20.02 -0.56
CA GLU A 69 -21.55 -19.04 -1.04
C GLU A 69 -21.66 -18.95 -2.56
N LEU A 70 -21.94 -17.75 -3.07
CA LEU A 70 -21.97 -17.51 -4.50
C LEU A 70 -20.57 -17.79 -5.10
N PRO A 71 -20.45 -18.64 -6.11
CA PRO A 71 -19.17 -18.96 -6.70
C PRO A 71 -18.58 -17.74 -7.41
N LEU A 72 -17.38 -17.32 -7.00
CA LEU A 72 -16.65 -16.21 -7.58
C LEU A 72 -15.52 -16.72 -8.49
N ALA A 73 -15.59 -16.38 -9.77
CA ALA A 73 -14.54 -16.67 -10.74
C ALA A 73 -13.60 -15.46 -10.88
N LEU A 74 -12.29 -15.72 -10.89
CA LEU A 74 -11.27 -14.69 -11.05
C LEU A 74 -10.87 -14.54 -12.52
N ARG A 75 -11.23 -13.41 -13.15
CA ARG A 75 -10.67 -13.01 -14.44
C ARG A 75 -9.52 -12.03 -14.25
N TRP A 76 -8.31 -12.49 -14.47
CA TRP A 76 -7.09 -11.73 -14.23
C TRP A 76 -6.10 -11.91 -15.39
N THR A 77 -5.44 -10.81 -15.83
CA THR A 77 -4.42 -10.85 -16.89
C THR A 77 -3.24 -11.75 -16.55
N GLY A 78 -2.91 -11.91 -15.27
CA GLY A 78 -1.85 -12.81 -14.81
C GLY A 78 -2.14 -14.32 -15.00
N LEU A 79 -3.36 -14.70 -15.35
CA LEU A 79 -3.73 -16.08 -15.71
C LEU A 79 -3.61 -16.36 -17.20
N GLN A 80 -3.24 -15.36 -17.99
CA GLN A 80 -3.03 -15.49 -19.42
C GLN A 80 -1.55 -15.70 -19.72
N GLN A 81 -1.25 -16.29 -20.91
CA GLN A 81 0.11 -16.32 -21.39
C GLN A 81 0.61 -14.89 -21.58
N CYS A 82 1.78 -14.56 -21.03
CA CYS A 82 2.37 -13.24 -21.07
C CYS A 82 3.82 -13.27 -21.57
N ASN A 83 4.31 -12.12 -22.03
CA ASN A 83 5.65 -11.96 -22.60
C ASN A 83 6.61 -11.21 -21.66
N ILE A 84 6.32 -11.17 -20.35
CA ILE A 84 7.06 -10.39 -19.36
C ILE A 84 8.57 -10.66 -19.37
N ILE A 85 8.98 -11.90 -19.57
CA ILE A 85 10.42 -12.27 -19.64
C ILE A 85 11.08 -11.63 -20.87
N SER A 86 10.40 -11.64 -22.03
CA SER A 86 10.87 -10.96 -23.24
C SER A 86 10.97 -9.45 -23.01
N ALA A 87 9.97 -8.85 -22.35
CA ALA A 87 9.99 -7.43 -21.99
C ALA A 87 11.22 -7.08 -21.14
N VAL A 88 11.49 -7.86 -20.09
CA VAL A 88 12.66 -7.65 -19.21
C VAL A 88 13.97 -7.78 -19.99
N GLU A 89 14.11 -8.79 -20.85
CA GLU A 89 15.30 -8.97 -21.67
C GLU A 89 15.52 -7.79 -22.62
N LYS A 90 14.48 -7.34 -23.30
CA LYS A 90 14.54 -6.17 -24.19
C LYS A 90 14.85 -4.88 -23.43
N LEU A 91 14.26 -4.67 -22.24
CA LEU A 91 14.56 -3.53 -21.37
C LEU A 91 16.04 -3.48 -20.97
N ASN A 92 16.62 -4.62 -20.62
CA ASN A 92 18.05 -4.70 -20.26
C ASN A 92 18.99 -4.38 -21.42
N ARG A 93 18.51 -4.43 -22.66
CA ARG A 93 19.28 -4.11 -23.87
C ARG A 93 18.96 -2.76 -24.46
N ALA A 94 17.88 -2.13 -24.04
CA ALA A 94 17.43 -0.83 -24.56
C ALA A 94 18.49 0.26 -24.34
N THR A 95 18.84 0.99 -25.40
CA THR A 95 19.85 2.04 -25.40
C THR A 95 19.28 3.43 -25.61
N ASN A 96 17.98 3.53 -25.89
CA ASN A 96 17.27 4.78 -26.17
C ASN A 96 15.77 4.65 -25.84
N TRP A 97 15.07 5.78 -25.91
CA TRP A 97 13.64 5.85 -25.62
C TRP A 97 12.77 4.92 -26.48
N GLU A 98 13.05 4.84 -27.78
CA GLU A 98 12.22 4.02 -28.69
C GLU A 98 12.38 2.52 -28.40
N GLU A 99 13.59 2.08 -28.11
CA GLU A 99 13.85 0.69 -27.70
C GLU A 99 13.23 0.39 -26.32
N PHE A 100 13.29 1.34 -25.38
CA PHE A 100 12.63 1.23 -24.08
C PHE A 100 11.11 1.07 -24.25
N LYS A 101 10.46 1.92 -25.06
CA LYS A 101 9.04 1.80 -25.37
C LYS A 101 8.70 0.48 -26.06
N ALA A 102 9.50 0.08 -27.04
CA ALA A 102 9.30 -1.17 -27.77
C ALA A 102 9.35 -2.39 -26.83
N ALA A 103 10.25 -2.38 -25.84
CA ALA A 103 10.31 -3.44 -24.83
C ALA A 103 9.06 -3.48 -23.96
N LEU A 104 8.50 -2.31 -23.59
CA LEU A 104 7.32 -2.21 -22.75
C LEU A 104 6.02 -2.65 -23.43
N ARG A 105 5.98 -2.80 -24.75
CA ARG A 105 4.84 -3.40 -25.45
C ARG A 105 4.60 -4.86 -25.08
N ASP A 106 5.65 -5.55 -24.66
CA ASP A 106 5.59 -6.94 -24.19
C ASP A 106 5.36 -7.03 -22.68
N TRP A 107 5.25 -5.89 -21.99
CA TRP A 107 4.99 -5.85 -20.56
C TRP A 107 3.49 -5.96 -20.29
N ASP A 108 2.98 -7.17 -20.10
CA ASP A 108 1.55 -7.41 -19.94
C ASP A 108 1.07 -7.23 -18.49
N VAL A 109 1.78 -7.87 -17.53
CA VAL A 109 1.35 -7.95 -16.13
C VAL A 109 2.54 -8.05 -15.17
N PRO A 110 2.49 -7.41 -13.98
CA PRO A 110 1.48 -6.43 -13.52
C PRO A 110 1.69 -5.06 -14.18
N PRO A 111 0.62 -4.24 -14.32
CA PRO A 111 0.78 -2.85 -14.78
C PRO A 111 1.73 -2.08 -13.86
N GLN A 112 2.66 -1.31 -14.46
CA GLN A 112 3.69 -0.57 -13.73
C GLN A 112 3.89 0.83 -14.31
N ASN A 113 4.25 1.76 -13.42
CA ASN A 113 4.76 3.07 -13.79
C ASN A 113 6.25 2.96 -14.10
N MET A 114 6.63 3.02 -15.36
CA MET A 114 8.00 2.90 -15.83
C MET A 114 8.60 4.26 -16.12
N ILE A 115 9.72 4.57 -15.48
CA ILE A 115 10.46 5.83 -15.66
C ILE A 115 11.72 5.55 -16.47
N TYR A 116 11.95 6.41 -17.47
CA TYR A 116 13.14 6.41 -18.31
C TYR A 116 14.01 7.65 -18.03
N GLY A 117 15.30 7.46 -18.10
CA GLY A 117 16.26 8.55 -18.14
C GLY A 117 17.53 8.12 -18.87
N ASP A 118 18.16 9.03 -19.64
CA ASP A 118 19.40 8.76 -20.37
C ASP A 118 20.49 9.80 -20.15
N LYS A 119 21.71 9.48 -20.58
CA LYS A 119 22.88 10.38 -20.49
C LYS A 119 22.80 11.59 -21.42
N LYS A 120 21.82 11.64 -22.32
CA LYS A 120 21.59 12.77 -23.22
C LYS A 120 20.68 13.82 -22.59
N GLY A 121 20.16 13.53 -21.38
CA GLY A 121 19.27 14.41 -20.63
C GLY A 121 17.79 14.18 -20.92
N ASN A 122 17.44 13.14 -21.64
CA ASN A 122 16.04 12.80 -21.87
C ASN A 122 15.46 12.07 -20.66
N ILE A 123 14.19 12.35 -20.38
CA ILE A 123 13.37 11.66 -19.38
C ILE A 123 12.04 11.24 -19.98
N GLY A 124 11.49 10.13 -19.52
CA GLY A 124 10.23 9.62 -20.01
C GLY A 124 9.47 8.81 -18.98
N TYR A 125 8.20 8.60 -19.26
CA TYR A 125 7.30 7.79 -18.44
C TYR A 125 6.37 7.02 -19.36
N VAL A 126 6.10 5.77 -18.99
CA VAL A 126 5.07 4.92 -19.61
C VAL A 126 4.37 4.15 -18.50
N MET A 127 3.05 4.18 -18.48
CA MET A 127 2.25 3.22 -17.70
C MET A 127 2.11 1.95 -18.53
N ALA A 128 2.99 0.98 -18.33
CA ALA A 128 2.99 -0.27 -19.08
C ALA A 128 2.09 -1.32 -18.42
N GLY A 129 1.35 -2.08 -19.23
CA GLY A 129 0.52 -3.19 -18.78
C GLY A 129 -0.69 -3.44 -19.67
N ALA A 130 -1.20 -4.66 -19.68
CA ALA A 130 -2.43 -5.02 -20.35
C ALA A 130 -3.63 -4.62 -19.49
N ILE A 131 -4.25 -3.48 -19.78
CA ILE A 131 -5.41 -2.92 -19.05
C ILE A 131 -6.68 -3.25 -19.81
N PRO A 132 -7.61 -4.04 -19.26
CA PRO A 132 -8.82 -4.47 -19.96
C PRO A 132 -9.79 -3.33 -20.22
N ILE A 133 -10.35 -3.28 -21.43
CA ILE A 133 -11.54 -2.52 -21.75
C ILE A 133 -12.75 -3.40 -21.43
N ARG A 134 -13.64 -2.92 -20.58
CA ARG A 134 -14.85 -3.63 -20.15
C ARG A 134 -16.07 -3.12 -20.91
N ALA A 135 -16.93 -4.05 -21.35
CA ALA A 135 -18.17 -3.69 -22.03
C ALA A 135 -19.09 -2.88 -21.10
N LYS A 136 -19.10 -3.22 -19.80
CA LYS A 136 -19.94 -2.58 -18.78
C LYS A 136 -19.26 -2.63 -17.42
N GLY A 137 -19.49 -1.61 -16.59
CA GLY A 137 -19.02 -1.55 -15.21
C GLY A 137 -17.54 -1.24 -15.07
N GLN A 138 -17.13 -1.11 -13.81
CA GLN A 138 -15.74 -0.76 -13.41
C GLN A 138 -15.09 -1.84 -12.55
N ASN A 139 -15.74 -2.99 -12.34
CA ASN A 139 -15.27 -4.10 -11.51
C ASN A 139 -14.98 -3.72 -10.05
N LEU A 140 -15.75 -2.81 -9.49
CA LEU A 140 -15.66 -2.45 -8.07
C LEU A 140 -16.28 -3.50 -7.17
N LEU A 141 -17.27 -4.22 -7.72
CA LEU A 141 -17.97 -5.31 -7.08
C LEU A 141 -17.98 -6.52 -8.03
N PRO A 142 -18.16 -7.74 -7.51
CA PRO A 142 -18.41 -8.91 -8.34
C PRO A 142 -19.55 -8.66 -9.33
N SER A 143 -19.33 -9.04 -10.58
CA SER A 143 -20.30 -8.84 -11.67
C SER A 143 -20.97 -10.16 -12.03
N PRO A 144 -22.27 -10.14 -12.45
CA PRO A 144 -22.99 -11.35 -12.86
C PRO A 144 -22.39 -11.92 -14.15
N GLY A 145 -21.53 -12.94 -14.01
CA GLY A 145 -20.80 -13.54 -15.12
C GLY A 145 -21.67 -14.27 -16.14
N TRP A 146 -22.89 -14.67 -15.75
CA TRP A 146 -23.82 -15.41 -16.62
C TRP A 146 -24.49 -14.57 -17.69
N THR A 147 -24.50 -13.23 -17.57
CA THR A 147 -25.23 -12.34 -18.49
C THR A 147 -24.47 -12.07 -19.79
N GLY A 148 -23.13 -12.10 -19.76
CA GLY A 148 -22.28 -11.68 -20.89
C GLY A 148 -22.13 -10.16 -21.07
N GLU A 149 -22.73 -9.35 -20.17
CA GLU A 149 -22.70 -7.88 -20.28
C GLU A 149 -21.38 -7.26 -19.80
N TYR A 150 -20.64 -7.97 -18.94
CA TYR A 150 -19.45 -7.46 -18.24
C TYR A 150 -18.14 -8.02 -18.82
N GLU A 151 -18.18 -8.45 -20.08
CA GLU A 151 -17.01 -9.04 -20.73
C GLU A 151 -15.89 -8.02 -20.96
N TRP A 152 -14.66 -8.51 -21.01
CA TRP A 152 -13.55 -7.76 -21.58
C TRP A 152 -13.67 -7.77 -23.10
N THR A 153 -13.74 -6.60 -23.71
CA THR A 153 -13.86 -6.41 -25.15
C THR A 153 -12.51 -6.25 -25.85
N GLY A 154 -11.44 -6.09 -25.08
CA GLY A 154 -10.08 -5.91 -25.54
C GLY A 154 -9.22 -5.32 -24.44
N PHE A 155 -8.10 -4.73 -24.86
CA PHE A 155 -7.18 -4.01 -23.99
C PHE A 155 -6.95 -2.62 -24.54
N ILE A 156 -6.62 -1.67 -23.66
CA ILE A 156 -6.22 -0.32 -24.07
C ILE A 156 -5.01 -0.45 -24.99
N PRO A 157 -5.05 0.10 -26.23
CA PRO A 157 -3.89 0.09 -27.12
C PRO A 157 -2.67 0.71 -26.45
N PHE A 158 -1.49 0.13 -26.64
CA PHE A 158 -0.26 0.60 -25.99
C PHE A 158 0.02 2.10 -26.24
N GLU A 159 -0.29 2.60 -27.43
CA GLU A 159 -0.08 4.01 -27.78
C GLU A 159 -1.07 4.96 -27.06
N GLU A 160 -2.17 4.43 -26.56
CA GLU A 160 -3.17 5.19 -25.81
C GLU A 160 -2.95 5.12 -24.30
N LEU A 161 -2.04 4.24 -23.84
CA LEU A 161 -1.64 4.20 -22.42
C LEU A 161 -0.96 5.51 -22.01
N PRO A 162 -1.13 5.96 -20.76
CA PRO A 162 -0.48 7.17 -20.27
C PRO A 162 1.03 7.13 -20.46
N GLN A 163 1.55 8.09 -21.21
CA GLN A 163 2.98 8.21 -21.47
C GLN A 163 3.38 9.68 -21.71
N ILE A 164 4.62 10.01 -21.34
CA ILE A 164 5.17 11.34 -21.54
C ILE A 164 6.67 11.22 -21.85
N TYR A 165 7.18 12.10 -22.69
CA TYR A 165 8.58 12.20 -23.03
C TYR A 165 9.04 13.65 -23.02
N ASN A 166 10.12 13.93 -22.31
CA ASN A 166 10.72 15.27 -22.15
C ASN A 166 9.68 16.36 -21.80
N PRO A 167 8.95 16.22 -20.66
CA PRO A 167 7.97 17.24 -20.26
C PRO A 167 8.67 18.58 -19.96
N ASP A 168 7.97 19.70 -20.24
CA ASP A 168 8.48 21.07 -20.05
C ASP A 168 8.92 21.35 -18.61
N GLN A 169 8.34 20.69 -17.65
CA GLN A 169 8.73 20.81 -16.22
C GLN A 169 10.07 20.16 -15.89
N HIS A 170 10.68 19.39 -16.78
CA HIS A 170 11.98 18.72 -16.63
C HIS A 170 12.09 17.72 -15.46
N PHE A 171 10.97 17.21 -14.95
CA PHE A 171 10.93 16.12 -13.98
C PHE A 171 9.64 15.31 -14.15
N ILE A 172 9.65 14.08 -13.62
CA ILE A 172 8.50 13.18 -13.58
C ILE A 172 8.36 12.67 -12.16
N VAL A 173 7.11 12.67 -11.65
CA VAL A 173 6.78 12.18 -10.31
C VAL A 173 5.61 11.22 -10.42
N THR A 174 5.75 10.05 -9.79
CA THR A 174 4.66 9.11 -9.57
C THR A 174 4.79 8.48 -8.18
N ALA A 175 3.69 8.44 -7.44
CA ALA A 175 3.62 7.91 -6.08
C ALA A 175 2.27 7.19 -5.86
N ASN A 176 1.86 6.35 -6.81
CA ASN A 176 0.59 5.65 -6.86
C ASN A 176 -0.65 6.58 -6.98
N ASN A 177 -0.42 7.86 -7.21
CA ASN A 177 -1.48 8.84 -7.47
C ASN A 177 -2.05 8.68 -8.89
N ARG A 178 -3.20 9.28 -9.13
CA ARG A 178 -3.83 9.33 -10.45
C ARG A 178 -2.87 9.97 -11.48
N VAL A 179 -2.74 9.33 -12.64
CA VAL A 179 -1.81 9.72 -13.73
C VAL A 179 -2.52 10.18 -15.00
N VAL A 180 -3.85 10.25 -15.00
CA VAL A 180 -4.69 10.71 -16.12
C VAL A 180 -5.68 11.77 -15.64
N ASP A 181 -6.07 12.66 -16.55
CA ASP A 181 -7.10 13.67 -16.31
C ASP A 181 -8.51 13.11 -16.55
N ASP A 182 -9.54 13.92 -16.32
CA ASP A 182 -10.94 13.48 -16.43
C ASP A 182 -11.40 13.26 -17.88
N ASP A 183 -10.70 13.82 -18.84
CA ASP A 183 -10.94 13.68 -20.29
C ASP A 183 -10.24 12.45 -20.90
N TYR A 184 -9.45 11.69 -20.12
CA TYR A 184 -8.84 10.46 -20.62
C TYR A 184 -9.91 9.42 -21.00
N PRO A 185 -9.89 8.89 -22.25
CA PRO A 185 -11.03 8.17 -22.81
C PRO A 185 -11.27 6.77 -22.22
N HIS A 186 -10.31 6.22 -21.47
CA HIS A 186 -10.40 4.85 -20.95
C HIS A 186 -10.46 4.83 -19.43
N TYR A 187 -11.23 3.90 -18.89
CA TYR A 187 -11.20 3.62 -17.46
C TYR A 187 -9.99 2.73 -17.12
N ILE A 188 -9.12 3.19 -16.22
CA ILE A 188 -7.99 2.43 -15.72
C ILE A 188 -8.36 1.80 -14.39
N THR A 189 -8.56 2.62 -13.36
CA THR A 189 -8.93 2.22 -12.00
C THR A 189 -9.49 3.43 -11.24
N ASN A 190 -10.22 3.17 -10.17
CA ASN A 190 -10.56 4.16 -9.16
C ASN A 190 -9.75 3.97 -7.87
N GLU A 191 -8.82 3.03 -7.83
CA GLU A 191 -8.00 2.70 -6.66
C GLU A 191 -6.67 3.46 -6.63
N TRP A 192 -6.65 4.67 -7.22
CA TRP A 192 -5.54 5.58 -7.04
C TRP A 192 -5.36 5.94 -5.56
N LEU A 193 -4.13 5.96 -5.07
CA LEU A 193 -3.87 6.58 -3.78
C LEU A 193 -4.03 8.10 -3.90
N ASN A 194 -4.15 8.78 -2.75
CA ASN A 194 -4.22 10.23 -2.73
C ASN A 194 -2.93 10.88 -3.29
N GLY A 195 -2.99 12.17 -3.57
CA GLY A 195 -1.88 12.89 -4.21
C GLY A 195 -0.82 13.45 -3.27
N TYR A 196 -0.92 13.29 -1.95
CA TYR A 196 -0.06 14.00 -0.99
C TYR A 196 1.43 13.68 -1.17
N ARG A 197 1.81 12.42 -1.34
CA ARG A 197 3.22 12.05 -1.58
C ARG A 197 3.74 12.66 -2.88
N ALA A 198 2.97 12.56 -3.96
CA ALA A 198 3.36 13.14 -5.25
C ALA A 198 3.48 14.67 -5.18
N GLN A 199 2.55 15.33 -4.49
CA GLN A 199 2.61 16.78 -4.28
C GLN A 199 3.87 17.17 -3.47
N ARG A 200 4.14 16.48 -2.35
CA ARG A 200 5.32 16.76 -1.54
C ARG A 200 6.63 16.55 -2.31
N ILE A 201 6.74 15.49 -3.11
CA ILE A 201 7.91 15.27 -3.98
C ILE A 201 8.06 16.43 -4.97
N ARG A 202 6.96 16.87 -5.60
CA ARG A 202 6.96 18.00 -6.54
C ARG A 202 7.42 19.28 -5.86
N ASP A 203 6.92 19.58 -4.67
CA ASP A 203 7.30 20.76 -3.88
C ASP A 203 8.81 20.76 -3.58
N LEU A 204 9.36 19.59 -3.19
CA LEU A 204 10.77 19.43 -2.89
C LEU A 204 11.66 19.53 -4.15
N LEU A 205 11.21 18.95 -5.27
CA LEU A 205 11.94 19.07 -6.55
C LEU A 205 11.99 20.51 -7.06
N THR A 206 10.94 21.29 -6.84
CA THR A 206 10.85 22.69 -7.30
C THR A 206 11.38 23.72 -6.32
N SER A 207 11.66 23.33 -5.08
CA SER A 207 12.18 24.23 -4.03
C SER A 207 13.58 24.77 -4.32
N LYS A 208 14.31 24.16 -5.27
CA LYS A 208 15.71 24.44 -5.57
C LYS A 208 15.96 24.34 -7.07
N GLY A 209 16.67 25.28 -7.64
CA GLY A 209 16.88 25.35 -9.10
C GLY A 209 17.70 24.18 -9.69
N LYS A 210 18.63 23.60 -8.92
CA LYS A 210 19.42 22.41 -9.31
C LYS A 210 19.53 21.48 -8.13
N LEU A 211 19.36 20.19 -8.39
CA LEU A 211 19.39 19.13 -7.40
C LEU A 211 20.61 18.23 -7.59
N ALA A 212 21.17 17.77 -6.48
CA ALA A 212 22.26 16.81 -6.43
C ALA A 212 21.74 15.44 -5.91
N PRO A 213 22.50 14.36 -6.06
CA PRO A 213 22.12 13.05 -5.49
C PRO A 213 21.80 13.10 -3.98
N ALA A 214 22.49 13.95 -3.21
CA ALA A 214 22.20 14.15 -1.79
C ALA A 214 20.83 14.80 -1.53
N ASP A 215 20.31 15.61 -2.46
CA ASP A 215 18.97 16.17 -2.35
C ASP A 215 17.92 15.08 -2.59
N MET A 216 18.17 14.12 -3.51
CA MET A 216 17.31 12.96 -3.73
C MET A 216 17.23 12.07 -2.48
N ALA A 217 18.37 11.86 -1.79
CA ALA A 217 18.37 11.12 -0.52
C ALA A 217 17.52 11.82 0.55
N LYS A 218 17.59 13.15 0.65
CA LYS A 218 16.74 13.93 1.55
C LYS A 218 15.26 13.81 1.20
N ILE A 219 14.91 13.85 -0.09
CA ILE A 219 13.53 13.64 -0.55
C ILE A 219 13.03 12.26 -0.14
N GLN A 220 13.83 11.21 -0.33
CA GLN A 220 13.47 9.85 0.09
C GLN A 220 13.26 9.72 1.60
N GLY A 221 13.88 10.57 2.41
CA GLY A 221 13.75 10.60 3.88
C GLY A 221 12.69 11.57 4.41
N ASP A 222 11.96 12.28 3.54
CA ASP A 222 11.02 13.32 3.98
C ASP A 222 9.79 12.71 4.66
N GLN A 223 9.51 13.18 5.88
CA GLN A 223 8.41 12.74 6.73
C GLN A 223 7.39 13.87 6.98
N TYR A 224 7.38 14.89 6.15
CA TYR A 224 6.45 15.99 6.27
C TYR A 224 5.03 15.57 5.84
N ALA A 225 4.06 15.71 6.75
CA ALA A 225 2.68 15.28 6.56
C ALA A 225 1.81 16.41 6.03
N LEU A 226 1.59 16.48 4.71
CA LEU A 226 0.67 17.46 4.11
C LEU A 226 -0.75 17.38 4.69
N PRO A 227 -1.34 16.20 4.96
CA PRO A 227 -2.65 16.14 5.61
C PRO A 227 -2.68 16.81 6.98
N ALA A 228 -1.59 16.77 7.75
CA ALA A 228 -1.53 17.42 9.06
C ALA A 228 -1.64 18.94 8.96
N VAL A 229 -1.14 19.54 7.88
CA VAL A 229 -1.28 20.98 7.62
C VAL A 229 -2.75 21.39 7.48
N GLU A 230 -3.58 20.51 6.92
CA GLU A 230 -5.01 20.74 6.75
C GLU A 230 -5.82 20.40 8.02
N ILE A 231 -5.44 19.35 8.74
CA ILE A 231 -6.21 18.83 9.90
C ILE A 231 -5.91 19.59 11.19
N VAL A 232 -4.64 19.88 11.49
CA VAL A 232 -4.23 20.50 12.78
C VAL A 232 -4.93 21.83 13.06
N PRO A 233 -5.18 22.72 12.08
CA PRO A 233 -5.96 23.93 12.32
C PRO A 233 -7.36 23.69 12.89
N HIS A 234 -8.00 22.55 12.59
CA HIS A 234 -9.29 22.18 13.18
C HIS A 234 -9.13 21.73 14.63
N ILE A 235 -8.07 20.98 14.95
CA ILE A 235 -7.76 20.58 16.34
C ILE A 235 -7.50 21.81 17.22
N LEU A 236 -6.76 22.78 16.72
CA LEU A 236 -6.40 23.99 17.46
C LEU A 236 -7.58 24.93 17.80
N LYS A 237 -8.76 24.70 17.21
CA LYS A 237 -10.00 25.39 17.55
C LYS A 237 -10.71 24.78 18.76
N ILE A 238 -10.34 23.60 19.20
CA ILE A 238 -10.93 22.89 20.34
C ILE A 238 -10.68 23.71 21.62
N GLN A 239 -11.75 23.94 22.36
CA GLN A 239 -11.66 24.56 23.67
C GLN A 239 -11.66 23.48 24.74
N SER A 240 -10.68 23.52 25.63
CA SER A 240 -10.58 22.58 26.75
C SER A 240 -10.28 23.32 28.07
N ASN A 241 -10.78 22.81 29.18
CA ASN A 241 -10.43 23.24 30.52
C ASN A 241 -9.45 22.29 31.22
N VAL A 242 -9.17 21.14 30.62
CA VAL A 242 -8.24 20.14 31.14
C VAL A 242 -6.78 20.58 30.88
N ALA A 243 -5.98 20.61 31.93
CA ALA A 243 -4.60 21.12 31.85
C ALA A 243 -3.73 20.33 30.86
N LEU A 244 -3.86 18.99 30.80
CA LEU A 244 -3.13 18.13 29.93
C LEU A 244 -3.51 18.33 28.46
N GLU A 245 -4.80 18.49 28.17
CA GLU A 245 -5.29 18.80 26.82
C GLU A 245 -4.78 20.17 26.32
N LYS A 246 -4.80 21.20 27.22
CA LYS A 246 -4.21 22.51 26.89
C LYS A 246 -2.71 22.39 26.55
N ALA A 247 -1.99 21.58 27.30
CA ALA A 247 -0.57 21.35 27.05
C ALA A 247 -0.36 20.59 25.70
N ALA A 248 -1.20 19.60 25.38
CA ALA A 248 -1.18 18.89 24.09
C ALA A 248 -1.50 19.83 22.92
N LEU A 249 -2.50 20.70 23.03
CA LEU A 249 -2.78 21.74 22.03
C LEU A 249 -1.61 22.71 21.83
N ASN A 250 -0.89 23.06 22.91
CA ASN A 250 0.29 23.92 22.79
C ASN A 250 1.44 23.23 22.04
N VAL A 251 1.64 21.92 22.24
CA VAL A 251 2.62 21.13 21.49
C VAL A 251 2.27 21.10 20.00
N LEU A 252 1.00 20.88 19.66
CA LEU A 252 0.54 20.92 18.25
C LEU A 252 0.69 22.31 17.62
N ARG A 253 0.50 23.40 18.37
CA ARG A 253 0.58 24.77 17.85
C ARG A 253 1.96 25.14 17.32
N VAL A 254 3.02 24.55 17.86
CA VAL A 254 4.41 24.81 17.45
C VAL A 254 5.01 23.67 16.62
N TRP A 255 4.18 22.68 16.25
CA TRP A 255 4.65 21.54 15.49
C TRP A 255 4.97 21.91 14.04
N ASN A 256 6.05 21.35 13.51
CA ASN A 256 6.51 21.53 12.14
C ASN A 256 5.94 20.53 11.13
N TYR A 257 4.92 19.76 11.53
CA TYR A 257 4.25 18.73 10.73
C TYR A 257 5.13 17.57 10.27
N ILE A 258 6.28 17.37 10.90
CA ILE A 258 7.15 16.22 10.62
C ILE A 258 6.78 15.06 11.53
N LEU A 259 6.44 13.92 10.94
CA LEU A 259 6.14 12.67 11.66
C LEU A 259 7.44 11.97 12.07
N ALA A 260 8.27 12.65 12.87
CA ALA A 260 9.50 12.10 13.39
C ALA A 260 9.24 11.12 14.56
N PRO A 261 10.02 10.04 14.70
CA PRO A 261 9.79 9.04 15.75
C PRO A 261 9.80 9.59 17.17
N GLU A 262 10.59 10.64 17.44
CA GLU A 262 10.72 11.29 18.74
C GLU A 262 9.63 12.36 19.00
N SER A 263 8.81 12.70 18.00
CA SER A 263 7.83 13.79 18.09
C SER A 263 6.62 13.43 18.92
N ALA A 264 6.36 14.20 19.98
CA ALA A 264 5.13 14.11 20.76
C ALA A 264 3.92 14.67 19.99
N ALA A 265 4.12 15.74 19.21
CA ALA A 265 3.07 16.30 18.36
C ALA A 265 2.58 15.28 17.32
N ALA A 266 3.51 14.54 16.70
CA ALA A 266 3.18 13.48 15.77
C ALA A 266 2.36 12.36 16.44
N ALA A 267 2.70 11.96 17.67
CA ALA A 267 1.93 10.98 18.43
C ALA A 267 0.51 11.47 18.73
N ILE A 268 0.36 12.72 19.17
CA ILE A 268 -0.95 13.34 19.42
C ILE A 268 -1.78 13.37 18.13
N TYR A 269 -1.19 13.84 17.05
CA TYR A 269 -1.86 13.92 15.73
C TYR A 269 -2.33 12.56 15.24
N ALA A 270 -1.42 11.56 15.23
CA ALA A 270 -1.73 10.22 14.71
C ALA A 270 -2.82 9.52 15.54
N THR A 271 -2.74 9.60 16.88
CA THR A 271 -3.77 9.03 17.76
C THR A 271 -5.10 9.76 17.60
N PHE A 272 -5.08 11.10 17.52
CA PHE A 272 -6.28 11.87 17.25
C PHE A 272 -6.94 11.48 15.93
N LEU A 273 -6.16 11.40 14.84
CA LEU A 273 -6.67 11.04 13.52
C LEU A 273 -7.35 9.68 13.54
N HIS A 274 -6.70 8.69 14.15
CA HIS A 274 -7.26 7.35 14.30
C HIS A 274 -8.61 7.37 15.06
N LYS A 275 -8.71 8.12 16.18
CA LYS A 275 -9.97 8.27 16.91
C LYS A 275 -11.05 8.98 16.10
N LEU A 276 -10.67 10.03 15.37
CA LEU A 276 -11.61 10.79 14.55
C LEU A 276 -12.15 9.95 13.39
N GLU A 277 -11.31 9.16 12.72
CA GLU A 277 -11.75 8.26 11.65
C GLU A 277 -12.78 7.25 12.15
N VAL A 278 -12.56 6.67 13.34
CA VAL A 278 -13.55 5.76 13.96
C VAL A 278 -14.87 6.48 14.26
N ILE A 279 -14.83 7.69 14.82
CA ILE A 279 -16.03 8.46 15.14
C ILE A 279 -16.79 8.84 13.87
N VAL A 280 -16.10 9.37 12.87
CA VAL A 280 -16.74 9.89 11.65
C VAL A 280 -17.29 8.78 10.78
N PHE A 281 -16.51 7.75 10.52
CA PHE A 281 -16.95 6.65 9.68
C PHE A 281 -17.78 5.61 10.43
N GLY A 282 -17.58 5.48 11.75
CA GLY A 282 -18.46 4.70 12.61
C GLY A 282 -19.89 5.18 12.58
N ALA A 283 -20.11 6.49 12.36
CA ALA A 283 -21.47 7.04 12.18
C ALA A 283 -22.26 6.33 11.06
N MET A 284 -21.58 5.77 10.06
CA MET A 284 -22.19 5.02 8.95
C MET A 284 -22.46 3.55 9.30
N PHE A 285 -21.69 2.94 10.19
CA PHE A 285 -21.67 1.49 10.42
C PHE A 285 -22.12 1.08 11.82
N GLY A 286 -22.48 2.06 12.68
CA GLY A 286 -22.84 1.80 14.06
C GLY A 286 -21.68 1.23 14.88
N ASP A 287 -22.00 0.23 15.72
CA ASP A 287 -21.02 -0.40 16.62
C ASP A 287 -20.22 -1.54 15.96
N ASP A 288 -20.35 -1.73 14.63
CA ASP A 288 -19.64 -2.78 13.92
C ASP A 288 -18.19 -2.36 13.62
N GLU A 289 -17.30 -2.58 14.58
CA GLU A 289 -15.86 -2.32 14.44
C GLU A 289 -15.24 -3.04 13.23
N THR A 290 -15.77 -4.21 12.85
CA THR A 290 -15.29 -4.97 11.70
C THR A 290 -15.52 -4.21 10.41
N LEU A 291 -16.74 -3.71 10.20
CA LEU A 291 -17.09 -2.91 9.03
C LEU A 291 -16.31 -1.59 8.99
N ILE A 292 -16.12 -0.94 10.15
CA ILE A 292 -15.32 0.28 10.24
C ILE A 292 -13.88 0.01 9.78
N HIS A 293 -13.26 -1.03 10.30
CA HIS A 293 -11.89 -1.38 9.91
C HIS A 293 -11.76 -1.83 8.45
N ASP A 294 -12.75 -2.56 7.93
CA ASP A 294 -12.79 -2.96 6.52
C ASP A 294 -12.91 -1.73 5.60
N TYR A 295 -13.78 -0.79 5.95
CA TYR A 295 -13.91 0.49 5.24
C TYR A 295 -12.63 1.32 5.29
N LEU A 296 -11.93 1.34 6.42
CA LEU A 296 -10.68 2.06 6.63
C LEU A 296 -9.44 1.27 6.13
N GLY A 297 -9.62 0.19 5.39
CA GLY A 297 -8.57 -0.46 4.63
C GLY A 297 -7.94 -1.69 5.27
N ARG A 298 -8.63 -2.37 6.18
CA ARG A 298 -8.17 -3.69 6.65
C ARG A 298 -8.11 -4.66 5.47
N GLY A 299 -6.98 -5.30 5.27
CA GLY A 299 -6.85 -6.35 4.26
C GLY A 299 -7.53 -7.65 4.70
N ALA A 300 -8.15 -8.33 3.74
CA ALA A 300 -8.90 -9.56 3.99
C ALA A 300 -8.05 -10.84 4.00
N THR A 301 -6.77 -10.75 3.66
CA THR A 301 -5.92 -11.94 3.50
C THR A 301 -4.62 -11.83 4.30
N ILE A 302 -4.01 -12.98 4.56
CA ILE A 302 -2.67 -13.11 5.18
C ILE A 302 -1.57 -12.40 4.36
N LEU A 303 -1.79 -12.22 3.05
CA LEU A 303 -0.84 -11.56 2.15
C LEU A 303 -1.09 -10.05 1.99
N ALA A 304 -2.28 -9.57 2.36
CA ALA A 304 -2.66 -8.18 2.24
C ALA A 304 -3.32 -7.74 3.55
N LEU A 305 -2.52 -7.26 4.50
CA LEU A 305 -2.98 -6.80 5.82
C LEU A 305 -3.65 -5.42 5.75
N THR A 306 -3.42 -4.68 4.69
CA THR A 306 -4.08 -3.39 4.39
C THR A 306 -4.32 -3.26 2.89
N ASN A 307 -5.23 -2.36 2.52
CA ASN A 307 -5.50 -1.99 1.14
C ASN A 307 -5.42 -0.46 0.95
N GLY A 308 -5.51 0.00 -0.30
CA GLY A 308 -5.39 1.42 -0.64
C GLY A 308 -6.51 2.33 -0.13
N TYR A 309 -7.56 1.80 0.46
CA TYR A 309 -8.66 2.60 1.01
C TYR A 309 -8.21 3.55 2.12
N ALA A 310 -7.27 3.10 2.97
CA ALA A 310 -6.69 3.93 4.03
C ALA A 310 -6.15 5.28 3.52
N SER A 311 -5.59 5.31 2.31
CA SER A 311 -5.11 6.56 1.69
C SER A 311 -6.26 7.45 1.17
N ARG A 312 -7.41 6.87 0.82
CA ARG A 312 -8.55 7.60 0.23
C ARG A 312 -9.52 8.15 1.28
N SER A 313 -9.61 7.54 2.45
CA SER A 313 -10.45 8.02 3.55
C SER A 313 -10.03 9.41 4.03
N LYS A 314 -8.74 9.69 4.05
CA LYS A 314 -8.19 10.94 4.56
C LYS A 314 -8.62 12.20 3.77
N PRO A 315 -8.56 12.25 2.43
CA PRO A 315 -9.12 13.37 1.66
C PRO A 315 -10.63 13.54 1.86
N LEU A 316 -11.37 12.44 2.01
CA LEU A 316 -12.79 12.51 2.32
C LEU A 316 -13.02 13.12 3.70
N LEU A 317 -12.29 12.65 4.71
CA LEU A 317 -12.37 13.20 6.08
C LEU A 317 -12.08 14.70 6.10
N ILE A 318 -11.01 15.15 5.43
CA ILE A 318 -10.64 16.57 5.34
C ILE A 318 -11.74 17.38 4.68
N ARG A 319 -12.34 16.88 3.59
CA ARG A 319 -13.47 17.52 2.94
C ARG A 319 -14.65 17.69 3.90
N LEU A 320 -15.08 16.62 4.56
CA LEU A 320 -16.17 16.63 5.53
C LEU A 320 -15.90 17.60 6.70
N MET A 321 -14.66 17.63 7.20
CA MET A 321 -14.23 18.57 8.24
C MET A 321 -14.31 20.03 7.79
N ASN A 322 -14.04 20.31 6.51
CA ASN A 322 -14.12 21.67 5.94
C ASN A 322 -15.58 22.10 5.68
N GLU A 323 -16.41 21.19 5.19
CA GLU A 323 -17.83 21.40 4.94
C GLU A 323 -18.60 21.60 6.27
N ARG A 324 -18.21 20.89 7.32
CA ARG A 324 -18.80 20.96 8.68
C ARG A 324 -20.32 20.79 8.68
N ASP A 325 -20.81 19.92 7.81
CA ASP A 325 -22.22 19.57 7.77
C ASP A 325 -22.55 18.59 8.91
N ASP A 326 -23.18 19.08 9.96
CA ASP A 326 -23.56 18.28 11.12
C ASP A 326 -24.63 17.22 10.79
N SER A 327 -25.30 17.32 9.62
CA SER A 327 -26.23 16.27 9.17
C SER A 327 -25.56 14.91 8.99
N TRP A 328 -24.24 14.88 8.78
CA TRP A 328 -23.44 13.63 8.79
C TRP A 328 -23.66 12.78 10.05
N PHE A 329 -23.95 13.43 11.19
CA PHE A 329 -24.13 12.75 12.47
C PHE A 329 -25.59 12.61 12.90
N VAL A 330 -26.56 13.28 12.23
CA VAL A 330 -27.98 13.28 12.64
C VAL A 330 -28.61 11.90 12.44
N ASP A 331 -28.31 11.25 11.33
CA ASP A 331 -28.79 9.91 11.01
C ASP A 331 -27.75 8.82 11.41
N SER A 332 -26.88 9.15 12.36
CA SER A 332 -25.83 8.25 12.83
C SER A 332 -26.42 6.95 13.37
N ALA A 333 -25.89 5.84 12.91
CA ALA A 333 -26.21 4.51 13.43
C ALA A 333 -25.73 4.31 14.89
N ILE A 334 -24.88 5.24 15.42
CA ILE A 334 -24.38 5.19 16.79
C ILE A 334 -25.37 5.86 17.75
N PRO A 335 -25.98 5.11 18.70
CA PRO A 335 -26.77 5.69 19.76
C PRO A 335 -25.93 6.70 20.55
N ASN A 336 -26.43 7.93 20.73
CA ASN A 336 -25.72 9.04 21.39
C ASN A 336 -24.40 9.45 20.69
N GLY A 337 -24.34 9.36 19.36
CA GLY A 337 -23.24 9.87 18.54
C GLY A 337 -22.94 11.35 18.80
N PRO A 338 -21.85 11.90 18.23
CA PRO A 338 -21.36 13.24 18.59
C PRO A 338 -22.35 14.38 18.29
N GLY A 339 -23.27 14.18 17.34
CA GLY A 339 -24.30 15.18 16.96
C GLY A 339 -23.77 16.39 16.21
N SER A 340 -22.47 16.68 16.27
CA SER A 340 -21.85 17.80 15.55
C SER A 340 -20.35 17.57 15.34
N TRP A 341 -19.76 18.30 14.37
CA TRP A 341 -18.32 18.29 14.12
C TRP A 341 -17.49 18.79 15.29
N ASP A 342 -17.98 19.84 16.02
CA ASP A 342 -17.28 20.32 17.21
C ASP A 342 -17.19 19.24 18.29
N SER A 343 -18.30 18.54 18.52
CA SER A 343 -18.33 17.42 19.47
C SER A 343 -17.46 16.24 19.04
N ALA A 344 -17.50 15.87 17.75
CA ALA A 344 -16.69 14.79 17.20
C ALA A 344 -15.18 15.07 17.36
N LEU A 345 -14.74 16.29 17.00
CA LEU A 345 -13.36 16.72 17.14
C LEU A 345 -12.91 16.74 18.61
N ALA A 346 -13.73 17.30 19.50
CA ALA A 346 -13.43 17.35 20.92
C ALA A 346 -13.33 15.94 21.53
N SER A 347 -14.29 15.07 21.22
CA SER A 347 -14.30 13.67 21.70
C SER A 347 -13.07 12.89 21.21
N ALA A 348 -12.72 13.02 19.92
CA ALA A 348 -11.54 12.39 19.36
C ALA A 348 -10.24 12.87 20.03
N PHE A 349 -10.17 14.19 20.32
CA PHE A 349 -9.00 14.78 20.94
C PHE A 349 -8.85 14.35 22.41
N THR A 350 -9.94 14.38 23.19
CA THR A 350 -9.95 13.88 24.57
C THR A 350 -9.54 12.41 24.62
N ALA A 351 -10.14 11.56 23.77
CA ALA A 351 -9.78 10.13 23.72
C ALA A 351 -8.32 9.91 23.34
N ALA A 352 -7.77 10.71 22.44
CA ALA A 352 -6.36 10.61 22.06
C ALA A 352 -5.40 10.97 23.19
N VAL A 353 -5.71 12.08 23.91
CA VAL A 353 -4.92 12.52 25.06
C VAL A 353 -4.98 11.51 26.20
N GLU A 354 -6.16 10.94 26.47
CA GLU A 354 -6.33 9.91 27.49
C GLU A 354 -5.56 8.63 27.15
N GLU A 355 -5.65 8.13 25.90
CA GLU A 355 -4.90 6.96 25.47
C GLU A 355 -3.38 7.14 25.63
N LEU A 356 -2.85 8.30 25.21
CA LEU A 356 -1.42 8.59 25.35
C LEU A 356 -0.99 8.74 26.81
N ARG A 357 -1.85 9.34 27.64
CA ARG A 357 -1.63 9.42 29.09
C ARG A 357 -1.59 8.04 29.74
N GLU A 358 -2.55 7.18 29.40
CA GLU A 358 -2.59 5.81 29.92
C GLU A 358 -1.34 4.99 29.55
N LYS A 359 -0.87 5.14 28.31
CA LYS A 359 0.30 4.44 27.80
C LYS A 359 1.62 4.98 28.37
N PHE A 360 1.76 6.30 28.55
CA PHE A 360 3.06 6.94 28.76
C PHE A 360 3.11 7.89 29.95
N GLY A 361 1.99 8.09 30.66
CA GLY A 361 1.86 9.01 31.79
C GLY A 361 1.61 10.46 31.37
N ASP A 362 1.53 11.37 32.35
CA ASP A 362 1.14 12.79 32.15
C ASP A 362 2.24 13.64 31.49
N GLU A 363 3.46 13.15 31.38
CA GLU A 363 4.58 13.87 30.80
C GLU A 363 4.58 13.76 29.28
N ILE A 364 4.11 14.82 28.58
CA ILE A 364 3.94 14.84 27.11
C ILE A 364 5.25 14.56 26.35
N THR A 365 6.41 14.93 26.91
CA THR A 365 7.72 14.63 26.30
C THR A 365 8.01 13.14 26.16
N ARG A 366 7.29 12.28 26.86
CA ARG A 366 7.37 10.81 26.74
C ARG A 366 6.47 10.25 25.65
N TRP A 367 5.55 11.04 25.10
CA TRP A 367 4.61 10.65 24.04
C TRP A 367 5.30 10.65 22.69
N GLN A 368 6.22 9.71 22.48
CA GLN A 368 7.00 9.65 21.25
C GLN A 368 6.27 8.81 20.20
N TYR A 369 6.15 9.35 18.99
CA TYR A 369 5.47 8.71 17.87
C TYR A 369 6.04 7.30 17.58
N GLY A 370 7.35 7.14 17.59
CA GLY A 370 8.00 5.86 17.37
C GLY A 370 7.75 4.79 18.45
N LYS A 371 7.03 5.10 19.53
CA LYS A 371 6.56 4.09 20.50
C LYS A 371 5.21 3.50 20.12
N ILE A 372 4.45 4.22 19.29
CA ILE A 372 3.15 3.80 18.76
C ILE A 372 3.18 3.63 17.23
N HIS A 373 4.36 3.61 16.63
CA HIS A 373 4.56 3.38 15.21
C HIS A 373 5.88 2.65 14.99
N THR A 374 5.83 1.33 14.97
CA THR A 374 7.01 0.48 15.01
C THR A 374 7.06 -0.52 13.86
N LEU A 375 8.27 -0.75 13.35
CA LEU A 375 8.54 -1.73 12.30
C LEU A 375 9.24 -2.97 12.85
N THR A 376 8.69 -4.14 12.56
CA THR A 376 9.34 -5.42 12.80
C THR A 376 9.52 -6.16 11.47
N TYR A 377 10.74 -6.54 11.16
CA TYR A 377 11.04 -7.44 10.05
C TYR A 377 10.74 -8.87 10.49
N ASN A 378 9.56 -9.35 10.11
CA ASN A 378 9.08 -10.68 10.46
C ASN A 378 9.65 -11.72 9.48
N HIS A 379 10.11 -12.84 10.02
CA HIS A 379 10.49 -14.02 9.26
C HIS A 379 9.41 -15.10 9.40
N VAL A 380 9.18 -15.91 8.36
CA VAL A 380 8.14 -16.96 8.39
C VAL A 380 8.34 -17.92 9.58
N LEU A 381 9.58 -18.34 9.88
CA LEU A 381 9.85 -19.15 11.06
C LEU A 381 9.69 -18.39 12.37
N GLY A 382 9.78 -17.07 12.35
CA GLY A 382 9.55 -16.22 13.52
C GLY A 382 8.08 -16.06 13.91
N MET A 383 7.15 -16.60 13.12
CA MET A 383 5.73 -16.72 13.50
C MET A 383 5.51 -17.77 14.61
N VAL A 384 6.46 -18.67 14.80
CA VAL A 384 6.41 -19.71 15.84
C VAL A 384 7.16 -19.22 17.08
N LYS A 385 6.47 -19.01 18.20
CA LYS A 385 7.10 -18.74 19.49
C LYS A 385 7.82 -20.02 19.99
N PRO A 386 9.04 -19.96 20.46
CA PRO A 386 9.93 -18.85 20.79
C PRO A 386 10.89 -18.43 19.65
N LEU A 387 10.74 -18.92 18.42
CA LEU A 387 11.65 -18.67 17.30
C LEU A 387 11.68 -17.20 16.86
N GLU A 388 10.67 -16.41 17.24
CA GLU A 388 10.61 -14.97 16.96
C GLU A 388 11.89 -14.24 17.39
N LYS A 389 12.46 -14.59 18.54
CA LYS A 389 13.69 -13.98 19.09
C LYS A 389 14.95 -14.28 18.27
N VAL A 390 14.91 -15.36 17.49
CA VAL A 390 16.03 -15.77 16.63
C VAL A 390 15.91 -15.15 15.25
N PHE A 391 14.70 -15.13 14.70
CA PHE A 391 14.48 -14.79 13.29
C PHE A 391 13.98 -13.36 13.07
N ASN A 392 13.12 -12.82 13.93
CA ASN A 392 12.60 -11.46 13.74
C ASN A 392 13.64 -10.40 14.17
N ARG A 393 13.52 -9.20 13.57
CA ARG A 393 14.31 -8.02 13.96
C ARG A 393 13.37 -6.84 14.17
N GLY A 394 13.48 -6.21 15.32
CA GLY A 394 12.64 -5.12 15.80
C GLY A 394 12.01 -5.42 17.17
N PRO A 395 11.00 -4.64 17.60
CA PRO A 395 10.45 -3.48 16.90
C PRO A 395 11.41 -2.28 16.85
N TYR A 396 11.43 -1.57 15.72
CA TYR A 396 12.19 -0.34 15.55
C TYR A 396 11.23 0.85 15.48
N PRO A 397 11.49 1.95 16.21
CA PRO A 397 10.75 3.20 16.02
C PRO A 397 10.83 3.68 14.59
N LEU A 398 9.70 4.02 13.99
CA LEU A 398 9.66 4.50 12.62
C LEU A 398 8.84 5.79 12.54
N GLY A 399 9.31 6.75 11.73
CA GLY A 399 8.58 7.96 11.38
C GLY A 399 7.83 7.82 10.06
N GLY A 400 7.13 8.91 9.69
CA GLY A 400 6.29 8.93 8.51
C GLY A 400 4.96 8.17 8.69
N ASP A 401 4.12 8.20 7.66
CA ASP A 401 2.87 7.44 7.54
C ASP A 401 2.64 7.05 6.08
N ILE A 402 1.43 6.59 5.72
CA ILE A 402 1.07 6.22 4.33
C ILE A 402 1.15 7.41 3.35
N ASP A 403 1.05 8.64 3.83
CA ASP A 403 0.96 9.87 3.02
C ASP A 403 2.26 10.69 3.00
N THR A 404 3.29 10.26 3.71
CA THR A 404 4.63 10.88 3.66
C THR A 404 5.52 10.22 2.61
N VAL A 405 6.51 10.95 2.09
CA VAL A 405 7.44 10.43 1.06
C VAL A 405 8.24 9.25 1.61
N ASN A 406 8.82 9.38 2.81
CA ASN A 406 9.38 8.26 3.56
C ASN A 406 8.24 7.50 4.23
N MET A 407 7.58 6.66 3.44
CA MET A 407 6.34 6.01 3.83
C MET A 407 6.55 4.93 4.90
N GLY A 408 5.65 4.91 5.89
CA GLY A 408 5.46 3.80 6.82
C GLY A 408 3.96 3.60 7.04
N ALA A 409 3.37 2.56 6.45
CA ALA A 409 1.93 2.34 6.55
C ALA A 409 1.58 1.25 7.55
N SER A 410 0.61 1.52 8.41
CA SER A 410 -0.03 0.57 9.32
C SER A 410 -1.44 0.21 8.83
N ALA A 411 -1.95 -0.94 9.24
CA ALA A 411 -3.37 -1.23 9.08
C ALA A 411 -4.18 -0.49 10.13
N HIS A 412 -5.37 0.00 9.78
CA HIS A 412 -6.19 0.80 10.70
C HIS A 412 -6.52 0.06 12.02
N HIS A 413 -6.78 -1.25 11.95
CA HIS A 413 -7.04 -2.08 13.14
C HIS A 413 -5.79 -2.39 13.99
N GLN A 414 -4.59 -2.07 13.49
CA GLN A 414 -3.31 -2.23 14.20
C GLN A 414 -2.41 -1.02 13.94
N PRO A 415 -2.80 0.19 14.39
CA PRO A 415 -2.11 1.44 14.04
C PRO A 415 -0.67 1.51 14.53
N GLU A 416 -0.31 0.73 15.55
CA GLU A 416 1.03 0.73 16.14
C GLU A 416 2.04 -0.13 15.34
N VAL A 417 1.55 -0.97 14.42
CA VAL A 417 2.37 -1.94 13.69
C VAL A 417 2.51 -1.50 12.25
N VAL A 418 3.71 -1.09 11.87
CA VAL A 418 4.02 -0.78 10.48
C VAL A 418 4.18 -2.06 9.69
N ILE A 419 3.44 -2.19 8.59
CA ILE A 419 3.38 -3.39 7.75
C ILE A 419 3.84 -3.17 6.31
N VAL A 420 3.88 -1.91 5.86
CA VAL A 420 4.35 -1.56 4.51
C VAL A 420 5.34 -0.41 4.59
N VAL A 421 6.51 -0.62 4.00
CA VAL A 421 7.60 0.37 3.90
C VAL A 421 8.25 0.30 2.52
N PRO A 422 9.01 1.33 2.07
CA PRO A 422 9.82 1.23 0.88
C PRO A 422 10.87 0.12 1.03
N SER A 423 10.73 -0.96 0.28
CA SER A 423 11.67 -2.10 0.35
C SER A 423 13.04 -1.78 -0.26
N TYR A 424 13.08 -0.84 -1.19
CA TYR A 424 14.27 -0.48 -1.95
C TYR A 424 14.31 1.03 -2.21
N ARG A 425 15.46 1.64 -1.98
CA ARG A 425 15.77 3.02 -2.33
C ARG A 425 16.93 3.03 -3.32
N GLN A 426 16.82 3.81 -4.38
CA GLN A 426 17.84 3.90 -5.40
C GLN A 426 17.99 5.37 -5.85
N ILE A 427 19.24 5.78 -6.08
CA ILE A 427 19.58 7.07 -6.66
C ILE A 427 20.56 6.80 -7.80
N VAL A 428 20.10 6.86 -9.04
CA VAL A 428 20.93 6.66 -10.22
C VAL A 428 21.46 8.00 -10.70
N ASN A 429 22.77 8.16 -10.68
CA ASN A 429 23.44 9.35 -11.22
C ASN A 429 23.84 9.10 -12.68
N LEU A 430 23.03 9.57 -13.63
CA LEU A 430 23.27 9.37 -15.06
C LEU A 430 24.49 10.15 -15.60
N ALA A 431 24.93 11.19 -14.92
CA ALA A 431 26.17 11.90 -15.28
C ALA A 431 27.42 11.09 -14.89
N ASP A 432 27.34 10.30 -13.82
CA ASP A 432 28.42 9.45 -13.33
C ASP A 432 27.84 8.20 -12.67
N ILE A 433 27.54 7.20 -13.47
CA ILE A 433 26.78 6.01 -13.07
C ILE A 433 27.46 5.19 -11.96
N LYS A 434 28.80 5.26 -11.86
CA LYS A 434 29.56 4.59 -10.79
C LYS A 434 29.32 5.18 -9.40
N ASN A 435 28.83 6.41 -9.34
CA ASN A 435 28.42 7.10 -8.10
C ASN A 435 26.92 6.97 -7.81
N SER A 436 26.25 5.99 -8.40
CA SER A 436 24.89 5.64 -8.04
C SER A 436 24.82 4.93 -6.69
N LEU A 437 23.69 5.13 -5.99
CA LEU A 437 23.49 4.70 -4.62
C LEU A 437 22.28 3.78 -4.49
N SER A 438 22.33 2.89 -3.51
CA SER A 438 21.26 1.94 -3.22
C SER A 438 21.09 1.78 -1.71
N GLY A 439 19.90 1.40 -1.27
CA GLY A 439 19.58 1.09 0.11
C GLY A 439 18.39 0.15 0.19
N HIS A 440 18.50 -0.87 1.05
CA HIS A 440 17.41 -1.81 1.32
C HIS A 440 17.58 -2.43 2.70
N ALA A 441 16.60 -3.17 3.17
CA ALA A 441 16.61 -3.88 4.44
C ALA A 441 15.87 -5.23 4.27
N PRO A 442 16.14 -6.22 5.14
CA PRO A 442 17.02 -6.18 6.32
C PRO A 442 18.48 -6.48 6.04
N GLY A 443 18.82 -7.25 5.02
CA GLY A 443 20.16 -7.67 4.62
C GLY A 443 20.11 -8.72 3.50
N GLN A 444 21.25 -9.21 3.05
CA GLN A 444 21.36 -10.13 1.89
C GLN A 444 21.48 -11.61 2.24
N SER A 445 21.52 -11.96 3.53
CA SER A 445 21.61 -13.35 3.97
C SER A 445 20.32 -13.84 4.61
N GLY A 446 19.85 -15.03 4.23
CA GLY A 446 18.76 -15.73 4.93
C GLY A 446 19.20 -16.46 6.22
N HIS A 447 20.49 -16.47 6.54
CA HIS A 447 21.01 -17.19 7.71
C HIS A 447 21.24 -16.25 8.89
N THR A 448 20.55 -16.49 10.00
CA THR A 448 20.53 -15.59 11.17
C THR A 448 21.89 -15.37 11.83
N ALA A 449 22.85 -16.30 11.67
CA ALA A 449 24.23 -16.17 12.18
C ALA A 449 25.15 -15.41 11.20
N SER A 450 24.70 -15.07 10.00
CA SER A 450 25.48 -14.24 9.08
C SER A 450 25.48 -12.79 9.54
N LYS A 451 26.64 -12.11 9.41
CA LYS A 451 26.73 -10.66 9.61
C LYS A 451 25.81 -9.89 8.65
N HIS A 452 25.46 -10.49 7.51
CA HIS A 452 24.60 -9.89 6.46
C HIS A 452 23.12 -10.23 6.62
N TYR A 453 22.69 -10.76 7.76
CA TYR A 453 21.28 -11.03 7.99
C TYR A 453 20.46 -9.76 8.24
N ALA A 454 21.06 -8.75 8.89
CA ALA A 454 20.37 -7.56 9.36
C ALA A 454 21.24 -6.27 9.32
N ASP A 455 22.37 -6.30 8.63
CA ASP A 455 23.35 -5.21 8.59
C ASP A 455 22.84 -3.95 7.87
N PHE A 456 21.85 -4.07 6.99
CA PHE A 456 21.26 -2.93 6.30
C PHE A 456 20.07 -2.28 7.04
N ILE A 457 19.59 -2.83 8.16
CA ILE A 457 18.46 -2.26 8.88
C ILE A 457 18.79 -0.85 9.38
N LYS A 458 19.90 -0.66 10.09
CA LYS A 458 20.27 0.64 10.65
C LYS A 458 20.54 1.69 9.58
N PRO A 459 21.31 1.43 8.52
CA PRO A 459 21.44 2.37 7.40
C PRO A 459 20.10 2.71 6.77
N TRP A 460 19.22 1.72 6.56
CA TRP A 460 17.90 1.95 5.97
C TRP A 460 17.02 2.85 6.85
N LEU A 461 17.00 2.64 8.16
CA LEU A 461 16.26 3.48 9.12
C LEU A 461 16.75 4.94 9.09
N ASN A 462 18.05 5.15 8.91
CA ASN A 462 18.67 6.46 8.83
C ASN A 462 18.63 7.08 7.42
N VAL A 463 17.98 6.43 6.44
CA VAL A 463 17.97 6.86 5.02
C VAL A 463 19.40 6.95 4.43
N GLU A 464 20.31 6.15 4.93
CA GLU A 464 21.65 6.00 4.41
C GLU A 464 21.67 5.03 3.23
N HIS A 465 22.59 5.26 2.31
CA HIS A 465 22.75 4.46 1.11
C HIS A 465 24.15 3.91 1.02
N HIS A 466 24.33 2.80 0.34
CA HIS A 466 25.61 2.24 -0.05
C HIS A 466 25.86 2.43 -1.55
N PRO A 467 27.12 2.48 -2.02
CA PRO A 467 27.45 2.56 -3.44
C PRO A 467 26.91 1.36 -4.21
N MET A 468 26.39 1.62 -5.40
CA MET A 468 26.11 0.58 -6.40
C MET A 468 27.39 0.28 -7.13
N LEU A 469 28.09 -0.82 -6.77
CA LEU A 469 29.36 -1.19 -7.39
C LEU A 469 29.10 -1.64 -8.83
N PHE A 470 29.58 -0.87 -9.80
CA PHE A 470 29.32 -1.08 -11.22
C PHE A 470 30.58 -1.51 -11.98
N GLU A 471 31.73 -0.88 -11.72
CA GLU A 471 32.97 -1.19 -12.39
C GLU A 471 33.64 -2.44 -11.80
N ARG A 472 34.23 -3.28 -12.67
CA ARG A 472 34.86 -4.53 -12.25
C ARG A 472 35.94 -4.33 -11.17
N SER A 473 36.76 -3.31 -11.30
CA SER A 473 37.77 -2.96 -10.29
C SER A 473 37.19 -2.63 -8.92
N MET A 474 36.02 -1.94 -8.90
CA MET A 474 35.31 -1.64 -7.64
C MET A 474 34.72 -2.91 -7.02
N ILE A 475 34.18 -3.80 -7.85
CA ILE A 475 33.62 -5.08 -7.39
C ILE A 475 34.75 -5.95 -6.82
N GLU A 476 35.86 -6.11 -7.52
CA GLU A 476 37.01 -6.90 -7.09
C GLU A 476 37.65 -6.36 -5.79
N ALA A 477 37.72 -5.03 -5.63
CA ALA A 477 38.25 -4.40 -4.42
C ALA A 477 37.38 -4.60 -3.18
N ASN A 478 36.08 -4.87 -3.37
CA ASN A 478 35.10 -5.07 -2.28
C ASN A 478 34.63 -6.53 -2.16
N ALA A 479 35.17 -7.45 -2.96
CA ALA A 479 34.77 -8.87 -2.95
C ALA A 479 35.31 -9.55 -1.68
N GLU A 480 34.43 -10.24 -0.93
CA GLU A 480 34.79 -11.09 0.22
C GLU A 480 35.19 -12.51 -0.22
N GLY A 481 34.86 -12.90 -1.43
CA GLY A 481 35.17 -14.21 -1.98
C GLY A 481 34.79 -14.31 -3.46
N THR A 482 35.37 -15.30 -4.15
CA THR A 482 35.09 -15.57 -5.56
C THR A 482 34.69 -17.02 -5.74
N LEU A 483 33.55 -17.26 -6.37
CA LEU A 483 33.10 -18.58 -6.79
C LEU A 483 33.31 -18.71 -8.31
N ASN A 484 34.16 -19.66 -8.72
CA ASN A 484 34.33 -20.02 -10.12
C ASN A 484 33.45 -21.23 -10.45
N MET A 485 32.46 -21.04 -11.31
CA MET A 485 31.62 -22.11 -11.80
C MET A 485 32.15 -22.58 -13.15
N THR A 486 32.40 -23.87 -13.30
CA THR A 486 32.78 -24.51 -14.58
C THR A 486 31.66 -25.45 -15.00
N PRO A 487 31.46 -25.65 -16.33
CA PRO A 487 30.52 -26.67 -16.80
C PRO A 487 30.87 -28.03 -16.19
N ALA A 488 29.87 -28.80 -15.81
CA ALA A 488 30.08 -30.22 -15.48
C ALA A 488 30.54 -30.94 -16.73
N LEU A 489 31.61 -31.76 -16.59
CA LEU A 489 32.09 -32.62 -17.66
C LEU A 489 31.09 -33.74 -17.92
#